data_dcf94c4b91484925f4d845a83a9d8086
#
_entry.id   dcf94c4b91484925f4d845a83a9d8086
#
_cell.length_a   1.000
_cell.length_b   1.000
_cell.length_c   1.000
_cell.angle_alpha   90.00
_cell.angle_beta   90.00
_cell.angle_gamma   90.00
#
_symmetry.space_group_name_H-M   'P 1'
#
loop_
_entity.id
_entity.type
_entity.pdbx_description
1 polymer ?
#
loop_
_entity_poly.entity_id
_entity_poly.type
_entity_poly.pdbx_seq_one_letter_code
_entity_poly.pdbx_strand_id
1 'polypeptide(L)'
;MKGGGDAVLAARAVIQTGDFDFAWNTQAKDQVLLEFESSANAKGRVEIVPSMAIEHIAINRTDPWTEVDGERSSTKTKHPLFGDPAVNRALRLLIDRASIQAHIYGRTGIATGNFINSTERFVSKNTIWEFNVEKANELLDEAGWMRGPHGIRAEEGKKLKLVFQTSNNAPRQKMQAIVKQACQRQVSARYSSR
;
A
#
# COMPACT_ATOMS: atom_id res chain seq x y z
N MET A 1 5.67 20.54 -23.33
CA MET A 1 5.34 19.63 -22.21
C MET A 1 6.33 18.48 -22.25
N LYS A 2 7.01 18.19 -21.13
CA LYS A 2 7.96 17.05 -21.02
C LYS A 2 7.31 16.01 -20.10
N GLY A 3 7.10 14.81 -20.60
CA GLY A 3 6.50 13.72 -19.85
C GLY A 3 7.51 12.60 -19.61
N GLY A 4 7.27 11.76 -18.59
CA GLY A 4 8.09 10.60 -18.27
C GLY A 4 9.46 10.98 -17.72
N GLY A 5 9.62 10.98 -16.42
CA GLY A 5 10.87 11.32 -15.77
C GLY A 5 10.82 11.04 -14.27
N ASP A 6 11.93 11.28 -13.60
CA ASP A 6 12.01 11.20 -12.15
C ASP A 6 11.24 12.36 -11.51
N ALA A 7 10.40 12.05 -10.52
CA ALA A 7 9.54 13.04 -9.85
C ALA A 7 10.37 14.10 -9.09
N VAL A 8 11.53 13.73 -8.54
CA VAL A 8 12.41 14.65 -7.83
C VAL A 8 13.05 15.62 -8.80
N LEU A 9 13.49 15.15 -9.98
CA LEU A 9 14.03 16.01 -11.03
C LEU A 9 12.96 16.98 -11.58
N ALA A 10 11.73 16.52 -11.73
CA ALA A 10 10.63 17.39 -12.15
C ALA A 10 10.32 18.48 -11.11
N ALA A 11 10.26 18.13 -9.82
CA ALA A 11 10.09 19.10 -8.74
C ALA A 11 11.26 20.10 -8.67
N ARG A 12 12.49 19.64 -8.82
CA ARG A 12 13.68 20.49 -8.87
C ARG A 12 13.62 21.51 -10.02
N ALA A 13 13.22 21.06 -11.20
CA ALA A 13 13.13 21.90 -12.40
C ALA A 13 12.15 23.05 -12.25
N VAL A 14 11.11 22.89 -11.43
CA VAL A 14 10.16 23.98 -11.11
C VAL A 14 10.66 24.80 -9.92
N ILE A 15 10.98 24.15 -8.79
CA ILE A 15 11.15 24.86 -7.52
C ILE A 15 12.55 25.47 -7.39
N GLN A 16 13.60 24.78 -7.87
CA GLN A 16 14.99 25.24 -7.70
C GLN A 16 15.54 25.94 -8.93
N THR A 17 15.43 25.34 -10.12
CA THR A 17 16.06 25.91 -11.32
C THR A 17 15.15 26.87 -12.08
N GLY A 18 13.82 26.69 -11.99
CA GLY A 18 12.85 27.50 -12.73
C GLY A 18 12.85 27.22 -14.23
N ASP A 19 13.31 26.03 -14.64
CA ASP A 19 13.31 25.64 -16.06
C ASP A 19 11.90 25.35 -16.59
N PHE A 20 10.97 25.09 -15.67
CA PHE A 20 9.55 24.84 -15.95
C PHE A 20 8.66 25.55 -14.94
N ASP A 21 7.47 25.96 -15.40
CA ASP A 21 6.50 26.68 -14.58
C ASP A 21 5.63 25.76 -13.73
N PHE A 22 5.50 24.49 -14.13
CA PHE A 22 4.56 23.55 -13.49
C PHE A 22 5.00 22.10 -13.61
N ALA A 23 4.90 21.36 -12.50
CA ALA A 23 5.05 19.91 -12.45
C ALA A 23 3.83 19.30 -11.77
N TRP A 24 3.16 18.37 -12.46
CA TRP A 24 1.95 17.73 -11.95
C TRP A 24 2.23 16.32 -11.44
N ASN A 25 1.51 15.93 -10.38
CA ASN A 25 1.55 14.59 -9.79
C ASN A 25 2.96 14.11 -9.45
N THR A 26 3.73 14.99 -8.83
CA THR A 26 5.10 14.70 -8.40
C THR A 26 5.09 13.76 -7.19
N GLN A 27 5.25 12.46 -7.44
CA GLN A 27 5.32 11.44 -6.38
C GLN A 27 6.74 11.38 -5.79
N ALA A 28 7.19 12.49 -5.21
CA ALA A 28 8.43 12.60 -4.45
C ALA A 28 8.14 12.45 -2.95
N LYS A 29 9.18 12.13 -2.16
CA LYS A 29 9.06 12.18 -0.70
C LYS A 29 8.81 13.62 -0.26
N ASP A 30 7.89 13.82 0.68
CA ASP A 30 7.58 15.14 1.23
C ASP A 30 8.82 15.84 1.81
N GLN A 31 9.70 15.12 2.47
CA GLN A 31 10.99 15.63 2.96
C GLN A 31 11.77 16.35 1.86
N VAL A 32 11.86 15.78 0.66
CA VAL A 32 12.57 16.37 -0.48
C VAL A 32 11.86 17.61 -0.99
N LEU A 33 10.53 17.60 -1.01
CA LEU A 33 9.73 18.77 -1.39
C LEU A 33 9.92 19.93 -0.41
N LEU A 34 9.94 19.63 0.89
CA LEU A 34 10.21 20.61 1.96
C LEU A 34 11.62 21.21 1.83
N GLU A 35 12.64 20.39 1.54
CA GLU A 35 14.01 20.86 1.31
C GLU A 35 14.09 21.82 0.12
N PHE A 36 13.36 21.56 -0.95
CA PHE A 36 13.31 22.46 -2.11
C PHE A 36 12.61 23.77 -1.80
N GLU A 37 11.47 23.72 -1.09
CA GLU A 37 10.70 24.91 -0.72
C GLU A 37 11.42 25.81 0.29
N SER A 38 12.16 25.21 1.22
CA SER A 38 12.90 25.95 2.27
C SER A 38 14.20 26.59 1.77
N SER A 39 14.62 26.32 0.52
CA SER A 39 15.76 26.94 -0.08
C SER A 39 15.57 28.45 -0.23
N ALA A 40 16.57 29.25 0.17
CA ALA A 40 16.52 30.70 0.04
C ALA A 40 16.33 31.21 -1.41
N ASN A 41 16.64 30.36 -2.39
CA ASN A 41 16.52 30.64 -3.81
C ASN A 41 15.36 29.88 -4.47
N ALA A 42 14.39 29.40 -3.69
CA ALA A 42 13.23 28.70 -4.23
C ALA A 42 12.45 29.60 -5.19
N LYS A 43 12.23 29.13 -6.42
CA LYS A 43 11.52 29.85 -7.49
C LYS A 43 10.05 29.45 -7.61
N GLY A 44 9.64 28.46 -6.84
CA GLY A 44 8.28 27.89 -6.84
C GLY A 44 7.91 27.34 -5.49
N ARG A 45 6.71 26.81 -5.40
CA ARG A 45 6.13 26.21 -4.19
C ARG A 45 5.43 24.89 -4.51
N VAL A 46 5.16 24.09 -3.49
CA VAL A 46 4.36 22.87 -3.59
C VAL A 46 2.89 23.20 -3.26
N GLU A 47 2.00 22.91 -4.18
CA GLU A 47 0.56 22.93 -3.93
C GLU A 47 0.05 21.51 -3.72
N ILE A 48 -0.54 21.25 -2.56
CA ILE A 48 -1.12 19.94 -2.22
C ILE A 48 -2.65 20.08 -2.26
N VAL A 49 -3.24 19.43 -3.25
CA VAL A 49 -4.69 19.46 -3.44
C VAL A 49 -5.26 18.06 -3.24
N PRO A 50 -6.20 17.86 -2.30
CA PRO A 50 -6.90 16.59 -2.15
C PRO A 50 -7.58 16.18 -3.45
N SER A 51 -7.39 14.93 -3.85
CA SER A 51 -7.96 14.37 -5.07
C SER A 51 -8.65 13.05 -4.78
N MET A 52 -9.33 12.49 -5.78
CA MET A 52 -9.90 11.14 -5.68
C MET A 52 -8.86 10.02 -5.88
N ALA A 53 -7.59 10.37 -6.11
CA ALA A 53 -6.53 9.38 -6.22
C ALA A 53 -6.34 8.65 -4.89
N ILE A 54 -6.28 7.34 -4.94
CA ILE A 54 -6.10 6.49 -3.77
C ILE A 54 -5.04 5.42 -4.03
N GLU A 55 -4.09 5.30 -3.10
CA GLU A 55 -3.21 4.15 -3.04
C GLU A 55 -3.90 3.05 -2.25
N HIS A 56 -4.03 1.90 -2.86
CA HIS A 56 -4.70 0.75 -2.24
C HIS A 56 -4.00 -0.57 -2.58
N ILE A 57 -4.26 -1.59 -1.78
CA ILE A 57 -3.83 -2.95 -2.04
C ILE A 57 -5.04 -3.73 -2.55
N ALA A 58 -5.01 -4.12 -3.82
CA ALA A 58 -6.02 -4.99 -4.40
C ALA A 58 -5.74 -6.45 -4.02
N ILE A 59 -6.76 -7.17 -3.58
CA ILE A 59 -6.67 -8.58 -3.22
C ILE A 59 -7.33 -9.40 -4.32
N ASN A 60 -6.54 -10.28 -4.97
CA ASN A 60 -7.10 -11.28 -5.88
C ASN A 60 -7.85 -12.36 -5.06
N ARG A 61 -9.15 -12.46 -5.26
CA ARG A 61 -10.00 -13.42 -4.56
C ARG A 61 -10.27 -14.69 -5.37
N THR A 62 -9.71 -14.79 -6.57
CA THR A 62 -9.79 -15.95 -7.44
C THR A 62 -8.53 -16.79 -7.34
N ASP A 63 -8.59 -18.08 -7.67
CA ASP A 63 -7.42 -18.96 -7.65
C ASP A 63 -6.49 -18.68 -8.86
N PRO A 64 -5.26 -18.19 -8.63
CA PRO A 64 -4.34 -17.90 -9.72
C PRO A 64 -3.62 -19.14 -10.27
N TRP A 65 -3.80 -20.29 -9.67
CA TRP A 65 -3.11 -21.54 -10.06
C TRP A 65 -4.03 -22.52 -10.80
N THR A 66 -5.32 -22.48 -10.50
CA THR A 66 -6.31 -23.36 -11.15
C THR A 66 -6.80 -22.75 -12.46
N GLU A 67 -6.68 -23.53 -13.52
CA GLU A 67 -7.20 -23.18 -14.84
C GLU A 67 -8.63 -23.67 -15.00
N VAL A 68 -9.52 -22.80 -15.44
CA VAL A 68 -10.92 -23.10 -15.76
C VAL A 68 -11.24 -22.47 -17.10
N ASP A 69 -11.72 -23.26 -18.03
CA ASP A 69 -12.06 -22.84 -19.40
C ASP A 69 -10.87 -22.17 -20.14
N GLY A 70 -9.66 -22.65 -19.90
CA GLY A 70 -8.43 -22.10 -20.49
C GLY A 70 -7.90 -20.83 -19.84
N GLU A 71 -8.51 -20.35 -18.75
CA GLU A 71 -8.11 -19.13 -18.05
C GLU A 71 -7.79 -19.39 -16.56
N ARG A 72 -6.74 -18.73 -16.08
CA ARG A 72 -6.40 -18.67 -14.65
C ARG A 72 -7.07 -17.45 -14.00
N SER A 73 -7.18 -17.47 -12.68
CA SER A 73 -7.87 -16.42 -11.94
C SER A 73 -9.33 -16.22 -12.38
N SER A 74 -9.98 -17.30 -12.82
CA SER A 74 -11.40 -17.29 -13.19
C SER A 74 -12.29 -16.95 -11.99
N THR A 75 -13.32 -16.15 -12.19
CA THR A 75 -14.34 -15.82 -11.18
C THR A 75 -15.12 -17.04 -10.69
N LYS A 76 -15.03 -18.18 -11.41
CA LYS A 76 -15.58 -19.47 -11.00
C LYS A 76 -14.79 -20.15 -9.88
N THR A 77 -13.60 -19.63 -9.55
CA THR A 77 -12.72 -20.16 -8.52
C THR A 77 -12.65 -19.25 -7.30
N LYS A 78 -12.21 -19.79 -6.16
CA LYS A 78 -11.91 -19.03 -4.95
C LYS A 78 -10.44 -19.16 -4.61
N HIS A 79 -9.80 -18.05 -4.26
CA HIS A 79 -8.41 -18.07 -3.81
C HIS A 79 -8.28 -18.94 -2.55
N PRO A 80 -7.34 -19.90 -2.48
CA PRO A 80 -7.24 -20.84 -1.38
C PRO A 80 -6.93 -20.20 -0.02
N LEU A 81 -6.35 -18.99 0.00
CA LEU A 81 -6.05 -18.23 1.22
C LEU A 81 -7.02 -17.05 1.39
N PHE A 82 -7.20 -16.23 0.36
CA PHE A 82 -8.09 -15.04 0.42
C PHE A 82 -9.59 -15.38 0.31
N GLY A 83 -9.92 -16.64 0.11
CA GLY A 83 -11.28 -17.15 0.30
C GLY A 83 -11.71 -17.11 1.77
N ASP A 84 -10.77 -17.16 2.71
CA ASP A 84 -11.01 -17.06 4.15
C ASP A 84 -11.18 -15.60 4.60
N PRO A 85 -12.33 -15.25 5.21
CA PRO A 85 -12.55 -13.91 5.76
C PRO A 85 -11.58 -13.52 6.89
N ALA A 86 -11.11 -14.47 7.69
CA ALA A 86 -10.17 -14.21 8.78
C ALA A 86 -8.83 -13.72 8.23
N VAL A 87 -8.31 -14.34 7.18
CA VAL A 87 -7.08 -13.91 6.48
C VAL A 87 -7.23 -12.48 5.96
N ASN A 88 -8.36 -12.15 5.33
CA ASN A 88 -8.62 -10.80 4.83
C ASN A 88 -8.68 -9.76 5.97
N ARG A 89 -9.36 -10.09 7.08
CA ARG A 89 -9.47 -9.20 8.24
C ARG A 89 -8.11 -8.99 8.89
N ALA A 90 -7.34 -10.05 9.11
CA ALA A 90 -6.01 -9.99 9.69
C ALA A 90 -5.07 -9.10 8.84
N LEU A 91 -5.05 -9.27 7.51
CA LEU A 91 -4.25 -8.42 6.64
C LEU A 91 -4.62 -6.94 6.74
N ARG A 92 -5.90 -6.60 6.86
CA ARG A 92 -6.33 -5.21 7.04
C ARG A 92 -5.79 -4.59 8.33
N LEU A 93 -5.69 -5.39 9.41
CA LEU A 93 -5.13 -4.98 10.69
C LEU A 93 -3.60 -4.86 10.68
N LEU A 94 -2.92 -5.49 9.71
CA LEU A 94 -1.46 -5.44 9.57
C LEU A 94 -0.96 -4.29 8.68
N ILE A 95 -1.84 -3.46 8.16
CA ILE A 95 -1.46 -2.30 7.35
C ILE A 95 -1.40 -1.06 8.23
N ASP A 96 -0.20 -0.68 8.63
CA ASP A 96 0.05 0.55 9.39
C ASP A 96 0.00 1.79 8.49
N ARG A 97 -1.23 2.27 8.26
CA ARG A 97 -1.48 3.44 7.41
C ARG A 97 -0.88 4.72 7.98
N ALA A 98 -0.84 4.85 9.30
CA ALA A 98 -0.28 6.02 9.95
C ALA A 98 1.24 6.11 9.71
N SER A 99 1.96 5.01 9.91
CA SER A 99 3.40 4.95 9.61
C SER A 99 3.69 5.14 8.12
N ILE A 100 2.87 4.57 7.23
CA ILE A 100 3.00 4.75 5.78
C ILE A 100 2.83 6.23 5.43
N GLN A 101 1.81 6.90 5.96
CA GLN A 101 1.64 8.34 5.77
C GLN A 101 2.85 9.11 6.29
N ALA A 102 3.22 8.93 7.56
CA ALA A 102 4.26 9.72 8.21
C ALA A 102 5.64 9.59 7.53
N HIS A 103 6.03 8.36 7.12
CA HIS A 103 7.39 8.09 6.65
C HIS A 103 7.54 8.05 5.13
N ILE A 104 6.44 7.96 4.39
CA ILE A 104 6.50 7.87 2.92
C ILE A 104 5.88 9.10 2.28
N TYR A 105 4.66 9.45 2.64
CA TYR A 105 3.88 10.49 1.97
C TYR A 105 3.92 11.85 2.69
N GLY A 106 4.15 11.87 4.01
CA GLY A 106 4.12 13.10 4.81
C GLY A 106 2.81 13.86 4.62
N ARG A 107 2.90 15.17 4.37
CA ARG A 107 1.75 16.07 4.11
C ARG A 107 1.05 15.81 2.77
N THR A 108 1.69 15.07 1.84
CA THR A 108 1.11 14.78 0.52
C THR A 108 0.13 13.61 0.52
N GLY A 109 -0.01 12.90 1.65
CA GLY A 109 -0.94 11.79 1.81
C GLY A 109 -1.81 11.91 3.04
N ILE A 110 -2.96 11.26 3.00
CA ILE A 110 -3.90 11.16 4.12
C ILE A 110 -4.23 9.69 4.34
N ALA A 111 -3.92 9.18 5.54
CA ALA A 111 -4.30 7.82 5.92
C ALA A 111 -5.82 7.71 6.06
N THR A 112 -6.42 6.78 5.34
CA THR A 112 -7.87 6.59 5.33
C THR A 112 -8.26 5.13 5.19
N GLY A 113 -9.43 4.76 5.70
CA GLY A 113 -10.11 3.50 5.42
C GLY A 113 -11.10 3.61 4.26
N ASN A 114 -11.37 4.82 3.77
CA ASN A 114 -12.34 5.05 2.72
C ASN A 114 -11.73 4.90 1.34
N PHE A 115 -12.43 4.24 0.44
CA PHE A 115 -12.07 4.21 -0.97
C PHE A 115 -12.43 5.54 -1.66
N ILE A 116 -13.59 6.10 -1.33
CA ILE A 116 -13.95 7.46 -1.73
C ILE A 116 -13.43 8.39 -0.65
N ASN A 117 -12.36 9.12 -0.95
CA ASN A 117 -11.59 9.93 -0.01
C ASN A 117 -11.65 11.43 -0.28
N SER A 118 -12.27 11.84 -1.38
CA SER A 118 -12.40 13.23 -1.77
C SER A 118 -13.85 13.57 -2.06
N THR A 119 -14.16 14.85 -1.94
CA THR A 119 -15.43 15.45 -1.66
C THR A 119 -16.02 14.92 -0.36
N GLU A 120 -15.80 15.63 0.73
CA GLU A 120 -16.11 15.24 2.11
C GLU A 120 -17.51 14.65 2.29
N ARG A 121 -18.50 15.18 1.56
CA ARG A 121 -19.89 14.68 1.62
C ARG A 121 -20.07 13.22 1.25
N PHE A 122 -19.13 12.62 0.52
CA PHE A 122 -19.16 11.21 0.11
C PHE A 122 -18.26 10.31 0.95
N VAL A 123 -17.47 10.88 1.86
CA VAL A 123 -16.62 10.13 2.77
C VAL A 123 -17.47 9.49 3.85
N SER A 124 -17.42 8.17 3.98
CA SER A 124 -18.16 7.45 5.00
C SER A 124 -17.60 7.74 6.39
N LYS A 125 -18.44 8.24 7.29
CA LYS A 125 -18.10 8.41 8.71
C LYS A 125 -18.09 7.08 9.49
N ASN A 126 -18.66 6.02 8.93
CA ASN A 126 -18.74 4.70 9.54
C ASN A 126 -17.56 3.79 9.13
N THR A 127 -16.74 4.20 8.17
CA THR A 127 -15.57 3.44 7.75
C THR A 127 -14.40 3.80 8.65
N ILE A 128 -14.01 2.85 9.47
CA ILE A 128 -12.86 2.95 10.36
C ILE A 128 -11.74 2.03 9.87
N TRP A 129 -10.52 2.33 10.26
CA TRP A 129 -9.37 1.44 10.10
C TRP A 129 -8.60 1.38 11.41
N GLU A 130 -7.92 0.28 11.62
CA GLU A 130 -7.14 -0.01 12.81
C GLU A 130 -5.85 -0.69 12.37
N PHE A 131 -4.75 -0.38 13.03
CA PHE A 131 -3.53 -1.18 12.98
C PHE A 131 -3.41 -1.92 14.31
N ASN A 132 -3.51 -3.23 14.29
CA ASN A 132 -3.52 -4.04 15.50
C ASN A 132 -3.01 -5.44 15.19
N VAL A 133 -1.77 -5.66 15.58
CA VAL A 133 -1.04 -6.90 15.31
C VAL A 133 -1.55 -8.04 16.18
N GLU A 134 -1.86 -7.76 17.43
CA GLU A 134 -2.38 -8.74 18.40
C GLU A 134 -3.72 -9.29 17.94
N LYS A 135 -4.64 -8.41 17.60
CA LYS A 135 -5.96 -8.77 17.09
C LYS A 135 -5.88 -9.53 15.74
N ALA A 136 -4.91 -9.19 14.90
CA ALA A 136 -4.68 -9.96 13.66
C ALA A 136 -4.25 -11.40 13.95
N ASN A 137 -3.43 -11.60 14.98
CA ASN A 137 -3.03 -12.94 15.42
C ASN A 137 -4.19 -13.73 16.02
N GLU A 138 -4.94 -13.13 16.91
CA GLU A 138 -6.13 -13.75 17.52
C GLU A 138 -7.11 -14.23 16.46
N LEU A 139 -7.44 -13.38 15.49
CA LEU A 139 -8.32 -13.75 14.37
C LEU A 139 -7.80 -14.94 13.56
N LEU A 140 -6.48 -15.02 13.36
CA LEU A 140 -5.88 -16.14 12.63
C LEU A 140 -5.86 -17.41 13.47
N ASP A 141 -5.57 -17.31 14.78
CA ASP A 141 -5.57 -18.44 15.70
C ASP A 141 -6.99 -19.03 15.85
N GLU A 142 -8.01 -18.17 16.05
CA GLU A 142 -9.42 -18.56 16.12
C GLU A 142 -9.92 -19.25 14.83
N ALA A 143 -9.37 -18.84 13.68
CA ALA A 143 -9.69 -19.43 12.38
C ALA A 143 -8.87 -20.69 12.05
N GLY A 144 -8.04 -21.18 12.98
CA GLY A 144 -7.25 -22.40 12.78
C GLY A 144 -5.93 -22.22 12.04
N TRP A 145 -5.54 -20.99 11.71
CA TRP A 145 -4.26 -20.69 11.10
C TRP A 145 -3.12 -20.72 12.14
N MET A 146 -2.73 -21.91 12.55
CA MET A 146 -1.75 -22.11 13.63
C MET A 146 -0.31 -21.85 13.17
N ARG A 147 0.54 -21.34 14.06
CA ARG A 147 1.97 -21.14 13.79
C ARG A 147 2.72 -22.46 13.71
N GLY A 148 3.37 -22.71 12.59
CA GLY A 148 4.26 -23.83 12.42
C GLY A 148 5.67 -23.59 12.99
N PRO A 149 6.56 -24.62 12.97
CA PRO A 149 7.90 -24.58 13.57
C PRO A 149 8.81 -23.45 13.06
N HIS A 150 8.54 -22.94 11.85
CA HIS A 150 9.30 -21.85 11.23
C HIS A 150 8.53 -20.51 11.26
N GLY A 151 7.53 -20.38 12.13
CA GLY A 151 6.71 -19.19 12.26
C GLY A 151 5.71 -18.95 11.13
N ILE A 152 5.68 -19.78 10.09
CA ILE A 152 4.70 -19.69 9.01
C ILE A 152 3.39 -20.30 9.50
N ARG A 153 2.31 -19.55 9.43
CA ARG A 153 0.99 -20.06 9.76
C ARG A 153 0.50 -21.06 8.71
N ALA A 154 -0.21 -22.07 9.16
CA ALA A 154 -0.82 -23.06 8.29
C ALA A 154 -2.17 -23.51 8.86
N GLU A 155 -3.07 -23.87 7.96
CA GLU A 155 -4.37 -24.48 8.24
C GLU A 155 -4.56 -25.65 7.30
N GLU A 156 -4.88 -26.84 7.83
CA GLU A 156 -5.08 -28.07 7.05
C GLU A 156 -3.95 -28.33 6.01
N GLY A 157 -2.69 -28.08 6.39
CA GLY A 157 -1.54 -28.25 5.51
C GLY A 157 -1.30 -27.11 4.50
N LYS A 158 -2.24 -26.18 4.34
CA LYS A 158 -2.08 -24.98 3.51
C LYS A 158 -1.24 -23.96 4.26
N LYS A 159 -0.11 -23.56 3.70
CA LYS A 159 0.75 -22.53 4.29
C LYS A 159 0.25 -21.13 3.93
N LEU A 160 0.16 -20.23 4.90
CA LEU A 160 -0.21 -18.81 4.69
C LEU A 160 0.99 -18.06 4.06
N LYS A 161 1.17 -18.24 2.77
CA LYS A 161 2.17 -17.57 1.95
C LYS A 161 1.48 -16.69 0.92
N LEU A 162 1.76 -15.40 0.97
CA LEU A 162 1.15 -14.41 0.11
C LEU A 162 2.18 -13.86 -0.88
N VAL A 163 1.75 -13.57 -2.10
CA VAL A 163 2.53 -12.84 -3.09
C VAL A 163 2.02 -11.41 -3.12
N PHE A 164 2.91 -10.46 -2.85
CA PHE A 164 2.60 -9.03 -2.94
C PHE A 164 3.43 -8.40 -4.06
N GLN A 165 2.78 -7.93 -5.10
CA GLN A 165 3.42 -7.29 -6.24
C GLN A 165 3.13 -5.80 -6.25
N THR A 166 4.10 -5.01 -6.69
CA THR A 166 3.95 -3.58 -6.92
C THR A 166 4.79 -3.14 -8.12
N SER A 167 4.59 -1.91 -8.58
CA SER A 167 5.39 -1.31 -9.67
C SER A 167 6.77 -0.86 -9.16
N ASN A 168 7.64 -0.44 -10.09
CA ASN A 168 8.97 0.13 -9.79
C ASN A 168 8.91 1.52 -9.11
N ASN A 169 7.74 1.98 -8.71
CA ASN A 169 7.58 3.25 -8.00
C ASN A 169 8.17 3.15 -6.59
N ALA A 170 9.13 4.02 -6.27
CA ALA A 170 9.88 3.96 -5.02
C ALA A 170 9.01 4.12 -3.74
N PRO A 171 8.01 5.01 -3.66
CA PRO A 171 7.06 5.05 -2.55
C PRO A 171 6.32 3.73 -2.34
N ARG A 172 5.84 3.11 -3.42
CA ARG A 172 5.11 1.83 -3.35
C ARG A 172 5.98 0.68 -2.90
N GLN A 173 7.25 0.63 -3.32
CA GLN A 173 8.21 -0.38 -2.86
C GLN A 173 8.49 -0.25 -1.35
N LYS A 174 8.57 1.00 -0.84
CA LYS A 174 8.73 1.25 0.59
C LYS A 174 7.49 0.85 1.39
N MET A 175 6.30 1.17 0.89
CA MET A 175 5.03 0.71 1.48
C MET A 175 4.99 -0.82 1.52
N GLN A 176 5.35 -1.48 0.42
CA GLN A 176 5.45 -2.94 0.35
C GLN A 176 6.38 -3.50 1.44
N ALA A 177 7.52 -2.87 1.68
CA ALA A 177 8.48 -3.29 2.71
C ALA A 177 7.88 -3.17 4.13
N ILE A 178 7.16 -2.09 4.43
CA ILE A 178 6.47 -1.90 5.72
C ILE A 178 5.42 -3.00 5.94
N VAL A 179 4.55 -3.23 4.96
CA VAL A 179 3.52 -4.27 5.03
C VAL A 179 4.16 -5.66 5.16
N LYS A 180 5.21 -5.93 4.38
CA LYS A 180 5.97 -7.18 4.49
C LYS A 180 6.52 -7.37 5.90
N GLN A 181 7.12 -6.36 6.51
CA GLN A 181 7.67 -6.45 7.85
C GLN A 181 6.58 -6.74 8.89
N ALA A 182 5.43 -6.08 8.82
CA ALA A 182 4.30 -6.35 9.69
C ALA A 182 3.80 -7.79 9.54
N CYS A 183 3.66 -8.27 8.30
CA CYS A 183 3.27 -9.65 8.01
C CYS A 183 4.33 -10.68 8.45
N GLN A 184 5.62 -10.39 8.29
CA GLN A 184 6.68 -11.33 8.65
C GLN A 184 6.82 -11.52 10.17
N ARG A 185 6.65 -10.47 10.95
CA ARG A 185 6.68 -10.55 12.41
C ARG A 185 5.56 -11.43 12.97
N GLN A 186 4.46 -11.54 12.24
CA GLN A 186 3.23 -12.15 12.73
C GLN A 186 2.72 -13.30 11.87
N VAL A 187 2.91 -13.26 10.55
CA VAL A 187 2.33 -14.21 9.58
C VAL A 187 3.42 -14.95 8.78
N SER A 188 4.71 -14.72 9.03
CA SER A 188 5.86 -15.26 8.28
C SER A 188 5.59 -15.42 6.77
N ALA A 189 5.54 -14.31 6.07
CA ALA A 189 5.42 -14.32 4.61
C ALA A 189 6.80 -14.25 3.97
N ARG A 190 7.22 -15.28 3.23
CA ARG A 190 8.32 -15.15 2.26
C ARG A 190 7.77 -14.49 1.01
N TYR A 191 8.28 -13.31 0.68
CA TYR A 191 7.99 -12.64 -0.58
C TYR A 191 9.09 -12.94 -1.59
N SER A 192 8.68 -13.31 -2.81
CA SER A 192 9.54 -13.32 -3.98
C SER A 192 9.34 -11.99 -4.70
N SER A 193 10.37 -11.15 -4.72
CA SER A 193 10.45 -10.06 -5.69
C SER A 193 10.80 -10.66 -7.04
N ARG A 194 9.95 -10.50 -8.01
CA ARG A 194 10.26 -10.65 -9.43
C ARG A 194 10.21 -9.31 -10.11
#